data_c134c6416dd297d8205120b2e0f65fe3
#
_entry.id   c134c6416dd297d8205120b2e0f65fe3
#
_cell.length_a   1.000
_cell.length_b   1.000
_cell.length_c   1.000
_cell.angle_alpha   90.00
_cell.angle_beta   90.00
_cell.angle_gamma   90.00
#
_symmetry.space_group_name_H-M   'P 1'
#
loop_
_entity.id
_entity.type
_entity.pdbx_description
1 polymer ?
#
loop_
_entity_poly.entity_id
_entity_poly.type
_entity_poly.pdbx_seq_one_letter_code
_entity_poly.pdbx_strand_id
1 'polypeptide(L)'
;MIDRILDKLGIELNDMQQDAMQAVLHTDRDVVVLSPTGSGKTLAYLLPLSQLIDAGDDEPQAIVVTPGRELALQSATVLKNMGSGLRAMACYGGRATMDEHRVMKQVRPQIVFGTPGRLNDHLDKGNLNRYHIRYLVIDEFDKCLEMGFQDEMSRLVKSLPGLRRHFLLSATEAEEIPRFVHMGRVEKIDYRMDEEQVPERVHIYKVESPVKDKLESLGMLLRSLGDQSIIVFLNYRDSVERTNKYLVEQGFSTSFFHGGLEQKEREASLYRFSNGSANILVSTDLASRGLDIPDIDNIIHYHMPESEDGYIHRVGRTARWEAQGRAFFLLGPEEHIPEYVDAEVEDYEIPAVEELPMPAKPKMATLYIGKGKKDKISKGDILGFLCKKGGLNSSEIGKIDVNDRYAYAAIARPKLRSVLNNVKGEKIKGVKTIVEEVR
;
A
#
# COMPACT_ATOMS: atom_id res chain seq x y z
N MET A 1 -26.34 -8.54 6.92
CA MET A 1 -25.37 -7.40 6.86
C MET A 1 -24.26 -7.67 5.85
N ILE A 2 -23.63 -8.85 5.84
CA ILE A 2 -22.54 -9.23 4.94
C ILE A 2 -22.96 -9.06 3.48
N ASP A 3 -24.06 -9.64 3.05
CA ASP A 3 -24.56 -9.56 1.66
C ASP A 3 -24.67 -8.11 1.18
N ARG A 4 -25.19 -7.22 2.04
CA ARG A 4 -25.27 -5.79 1.73
C ARG A 4 -23.90 -5.13 1.55
N ILE A 5 -22.87 -5.60 2.29
CA ILE A 5 -21.49 -5.11 2.14
C ILE A 5 -20.91 -5.61 0.82
N LEU A 6 -21.12 -6.88 0.49
CA LEU A 6 -20.66 -7.50 -0.75
C LEU A 6 -21.29 -6.83 -1.98
N ASP A 7 -22.62 -6.65 -1.96
CA ASP A 7 -23.36 -5.92 -3.00
C ASP A 7 -22.80 -4.50 -3.21
N LYS A 8 -22.53 -3.81 -2.09
CA LYS A 8 -21.98 -2.44 -2.15
C LYS A 8 -20.58 -2.38 -2.73
N LEU A 9 -19.75 -3.38 -2.43
CA LEU A 9 -18.38 -3.48 -2.93
C LEU A 9 -18.34 -4.04 -4.36
N GLY A 10 -19.41 -4.71 -4.82
CA GLY A 10 -19.48 -5.37 -6.11
C GLY A 10 -18.52 -6.57 -6.22
N ILE A 11 -18.35 -7.32 -5.13
CA ILE A 11 -17.41 -8.45 -5.05
C ILE A 11 -18.12 -9.73 -4.57
N GLU A 12 -17.56 -10.86 -4.96
CA GLU A 12 -17.84 -12.18 -4.42
C GLU A 12 -16.67 -12.64 -3.53
N LEU A 13 -16.96 -13.42 -2.49
CA LEU A 13 -15.93 -13.96 -1.61
C LEU A 13 -15.25 -15.14 -2.28
N ASN A 14 -13.92 -15.16 -2.22
CA ASN A 14 -13.15 -16.37 -2.53
C ASN A 14 -13.20 -17.39 -1.39
N ASP A 15 -12.72 -18.60 -1.65
CA ASP A 15 -12.81 -19.73 -0.72
C ASP A 15 -12.10 -19.43 0.62
N MET A 16 -10.91 -18.83 0.59
CA MET A 16 -10.16 -18.42 1.79
C MET A 16 -10.97 -17.43 2.64
N GLN A 17 -11.62 -16.46 2.03
CA GLN A 17 -12.45 -15.48 2.73
C GLN A 17 -13.70 -16.12 3.33
N GLN A 18 -14.31 -17.07 2.63
CA GLN A 18 -15.46 -17.84 3.10
C GLN A 18 -15.07 -18.69 4.31
N ASP A 19 -13.97 -19.44 4.23
CA ASP A 19 -13.48 -20.28 5.33
C ASP A 19 -13.08 -19.45 6.55
N ALA A 20 -12.39 -18.31 6.34
CA ALA A 20 -12.05 -17.38 7.41
C ALA A 20 -13.31 -16.84 8.10
N MET A 21 -14.32 -16.48 7.33
CA MET A 21 -15.59 -16.00 7.86
C MET A 21 -16.29 -17.10 8.67
N GLN A 22 -16.33 -18.34 8.18
CA GLN A 22 -16.89 -19.48 8.91
C GLN A 22 -16.14 -19.73 10.23
N ALA A 23 -14.82 -19.79 10.20
CA ALA A 23 -14.00 -20.00 11.39
C ALA A 23 -14.21 -18.91 12.45
N VAL A 24 -14.29 -17.64 12.03
CA VAL A 24 -14.47 -16.52 12.96
C VAL A 24 -15.89 -16.47 13.53
N LEU A 25 -16.93 -16.73 12.75
CA LEU A 25 -18.31 -16.54 13.19
C LEU A 25 -18.88 -17.78 13.90
N HIS A 26 -18.38 -18.98 13.59
CA HIS A 26 -18.97 -20.21 14.12
C HIS A 26 -18.09 -20.96 15.12
N THR A 27 -16.92 -20.43 15.45
CA THR A 27 -16.05 -20.98 16.50
C THR A 27 -15.61 -19.89 17.48
N ASP A 28 -15.18 -20.30 18.67
CA ASP A 28 -14.53 -19.42 19.67
C ASP A 28 -12.99 -19.52 19.60
N ARG A 29 -12.46 -20.15 18.53
CA ARG A 29 -11.03 -20.39 18.38
C ARG A 29 -10.33 -19.14 17.90
N ASP A 30 -9.04 -19.05 18.22
CA ASP A 30 -8.13 -18.14 17.52
C ASP A 30 -7.97 -18.60 16.07
N VAL A 31 -7.76 -17.69 15.15
CA VAL A 31 -7.71 -18.02 13.72
C VAL A 31 -6.36 -17.61 13.13
N VAL A 32 -5.75 -18.51 12.40
CA VAL A 32 -4.55 -18.25 11.60
C VAL A 32 -4.90 -18.42 10.13
N VAL A 33 -4.72 -17.39 9.35
CA VAL A 33 -4.94 -17.41 7.89
C VAL A 33 -3.59 -17.28 7.19
N LEU A 34 -3.21 -18.33 6.49
CA LEU A 34 -2.02 -18.34 5.64
C LEU A 34 -2.48 -18.25 4.18
N SER A 35 -2.09 -17.19 3.50
CA SER A 35 -2.48 -16.98 2.11
C SER A 35 -1.57 -15.95 1.45
N PRO A 36 -1.26 -16.07 0.16
CA PRO A 36 -0.37 -15.16 -0.56
C PRO A 36 -0.76 -13.69 -0.42
N THR A 37 0.21 -12.81 -0.67
CA THR A 37 -0.06 -11.37 -0.72
C THR A 37 -1.03 -11.05 -1.87
N GLY A 38 -2.01 -10.19 -1.61
CA GLY A 38 -3.03 -9.83 -2.61
C GLY A 38 -4.25 -10.75 -2.67
N SER A 39 -4.30 -11.83 -1.89
CA SER A 39 -5.43 -12.77 -1.83
C SER A 39 -6.72 -12.23 -1.19
N GLY A 40 -6.69 -10.99 -0.68
CA GLY A 40 -7.85 -10.38 -0.02
C GLY A 40 -7.94 -10.65 1.49
N LYS A 41 -6.82 -10.95 2.17
CA LYS A 41 -6.74 -11.18 3.63
C LYS A 41 -7.42 -10.09 4.46
N THR A 42 -7.36 -8.82 4.02
CA THR A 42 -7.98 -7.70 4.75
C THR A 42 -9.49 -7.88 4.89
N LEU A 43 -10.17 -8.33 3.85
CA LEU A 43 -11.61 -8.63 3.91
C LEU A 43 -11.89 -9.89 4.72
N ALA A 44 -10.99 -10.88 4.70
CA ALA A 44 -11.14 -12.13 5.44
C ALA A 44 -11.30 -11.91 6.95
N TYR A 45 -10.67 -10.87 7.53
CA TYR A 45 -10.89 -10.54 8.93
C TYR A 45 -11.87 -9.39 9.15
N LEU A 46 -11.96 -8.40 8.27
CA LEU A 46 -12.85 -7.25 8.49
C LEU A 46 -14.33 -7.61 8.35
N LEU A 47 -14.68 -8.49 7.42
CA LEU A 47 -16.07 -8.93 7.24
C LEU A 47 -16.63 -9.61 8.49
N PRO A 48 -16.00 -10.67 9.03
CA PRO A 48 -16.52 -11.29 10.24
C PRO A 48 -16.40 -10.38 11.46
N LEU A 49 -15.33 -9.59 11.62
CA LEU A 49 -15.23 -8.61 12.70
C LEU A 49 -16.39 -7.61 12.69
N SER A 50 -16.88 -7.22 11.50
CA SER A 50 -18.02 -6.32 11.39
C SER A 50 -19.33 -6.89 11.98
N GLN A 51 -19.39 -8.20 12.18
CA GLN A 51 -20.52 -8.89 12.83
C GLN A 51 -20.33 -9.03 14.35
N LEU A 52 -19.07 -9.10 14.81
CA LEU A 52 -18.72 -9.32 16.21
C LEU A 52 -18.67 -8.02 17.02
N ILE A 53 -18.48 -6.91 16.36
CA ILE A 53 -18.28 -5.59 16.97
C ILE A 53 -19.63 -4.85 17.06
N ASP A 54 -19.92 -4.33 18.24
CA ASP A 54 -21.08 -3.47 18.47
C ASP A 54 -20.82 -2.05 17.93
N ALA A 55 -21.52 -1.70 16.87
CA ALA A 55 -21.43 -0.36 16.26
C ALA A 55 -22.02 0.75 17.15
N GLY A 56 -22.88 0.40 18.12
CA GLY A 56 -23.47 1.32 19.09
C GLY A 56 -22.53 1.71 20.24
N ASP A 57 -21.48 0.94 20.43
CA ASP A 57 -20.48 1.21 21.47
C ASP A 57 -19.43 2.22 20.95
N ASP A 58 -19.15 3.23 21.75
CA ASP A 58 -18.23 4.33 21.41
C ASP A 58 -16.76 4.04 21.81
N GLU A 59 -16.48 2.85 22.34
CA GLU A 59 -15.14 2.43 22.76
C GLU A 59 -14.50 1.47 21.73
N PRO A 60 -13.19 1.50 21.55
CA PRO A 60 -12.48 0.54 20.71
C PRO A 60 -12.63 -0.90 21.22
N GLN A 61 -13.09 -1.80 20.38
CA GLN A 61 -13.29 -3.23 20.69
C GLN A 61 -12.25 -4.12 20.02
N ALA A 62 -11.61 -3.64 18.95
CA ALA A 62 -10.56 -4.34 18.23
C ALA A 62 -9.36 -3.47 17.93
N ILE A 63 -8.19 -4.10 17.99
CA ILE A 63 -6.93 -3.55 17.51
C ILE A 63 -6.46 -4.39 16.33
N VAL A 64 -6.04 -3.72 15.26
CA VAL A 64 -5.39 -4.33 14.09
C VAL A 64 -3.95 -3.82 14.02
N VAL A 65 -3.01 -4.71 14.28
CA VAL A 65 -1.57 -4.46 14.16
C VAL A 65 -1.15 -4.64 12.71
N THR A 66 -0.37 -3.70 12.20
CA THR A 66 0.21 -3.76 10.85
C THR A 66 1.69 -3.40 10.90
N PRO A 67 2.53 -3.96 10.03
CA PRO A 67 3.96 -3.66 10.00
C PRO A 67 4.26 -2.22 9.56
N GLY A 68 3.37 -1.59 8.80
CA GLY A 68 3.59 -0.28 8.21
C GLY A 68 2.40 0.66 8.32
N ARG A 69 2.69 1.95 8.22
CA ARG A 69 1.70 3.05 8.27
C ARG A 69 0.70 2.98 7.12
N GLU A 70 1.21 2.63 5.96
CA GLU A 70 0.46 2.58 4.70
C GLU A 70 -0.59 1.49 4.78
N LEU A 71 -0.24 0.31 5.28
CA LEU A 71 -1.18 -0.80 5.47
C LEU A 71 -2.26 -0.44 6.51
N ALA A 72 -1.87 0.23 7.62
CA ALA A 72 -2.84 0.71 8.60
C ALA A 72 -3.89 1.66 7.98
N LEU A 73 -3.44 2.61 7.16
CA LEU A 73 -4.32 3.54 6.45
C LEU A 73 -5.21 2.84 5.43
N GLN A 74 -4.64 1.91 4.67
CA GLN A 74 -5.34 1.13 3.67
C GLN A 74 -6.46 0.30 4.31
N SER A 75 -6.14 -0.47 5.36
CA SER A 75 -7.12 -1.33 6.04
C SER A 75 -8.24 -0.52 6.69
N ALA A 76 -7.92 0.64 7.28
CA ALA A 76 -8.93 1.57 7.79
C ALA A 76 -9.83 2.11 6.65
N THR A 77 -9.28 2.35 5.47
CA THR A 77 -10.02 2.80 4.29
C THR A 77 -10.93 1.70 3.76
N VAL A 78 -10.45 0.44 3.73
CA VAL A 78 -11.27 -0.72 3.35
C VAL A 78 -12.50 -0.83 4.26
N LEU A 79 -12.32 -0.77 5.59
CA LEU A 79 -13.44 -0.81 6.53
C LEU A 79 -14.46 0.31 6.28
N LYS A 80 -13.99 1.52 6.01
CA LYS A 80 -14.86 2.64 5.67
C LYS A 80 -15.66 2.41 4.39
N ASN A 81 -15.03 1.84 3.37
CA ASN A 81 -15.66 1.58 2.06
C ASN A 81 -16.69 0.45 2.15
N MET A 82 -16.51 -0.52 3.04
CA MET A 82 -17.49 -1.58 3.31
C MET A 82 -18.84 -1.00 3.71
N GLY A 83 -18.89 0.15 4.40
CA GLY A 83 -20.15 0.74 4.86
C GLY A 83 -20.86 -0.08 5.94
N SER A 84 -20.11 -0.77 6.76
CA SER A 84 -20.58 -1.58 7.89
C SER A 84 -21.22 -0.75 9.02
N GLY A 85 -21.05 0.57 9.01
CA GLY A 85 -21.45 1.46 10.10
C GLY A 85 -20.38 1.62 11.18
N LEU A 86 -19.32 0.81 11.16
CA LEU A 86 -18.21 0.90 12.09
C LEU A 86 -17.29 2.08 11.76
N ARG A 87 -16.76 2.69 12.81
CA ARG A 87 -15.79 3.77 12.72
C ARG A 87 -14.38 3.21 12.92
N ALA A 88 -13.46 3.65 12.09
CA ALA A 88 -12.07 3.26 12.10
C ALA A 88 -11.14 4.44 12.31
N MET A 89 -10.00 4.19 12.93
CA MET A 89 -8.89 5.13 12.99
C MET A 89 -7.56 4.40 12.76
N ALA A 90 -6.66 5.02 11.97
CA ALA A 90 -5.29 4.55 11.82
C ALA A 90 -4.34 5.41 12.68
N CYS A 91 -3.53 4.73 13.51
CA CYS A 91 -2.55 5.30 14.43
C CYS A 91 -1.14 4.87 14.01
N TYR A 92 -0.26 5.81 13.65
CA TYR A 92 1.07 5.49 13.17
C TYR A 92 2.10 6.60 13.45
N GLY A 93 3.37 6.27 13.47
CA GLY A 93 4.45 7.23 13.72
C GLY A 93 4.53 8.35 12.66
N GLY A 94 5.19 9.47 13.01
CA GLY A 94 5.32 10.65 12.13
C GLY A 94 4.25 11.72 12.32
N ARG A 95 3.32 11.53 13.25
CA ARG A 95 2.36 12.56 13.72
C ARG A 95 2.48 12.73 15.23
N ALA A 96 2.09 13.90 15.75
CA ALA A 96 2.02 14.10 17.20
C ALA A 96 0.91 13.22 17.79
N THR A 97 1.20 12.44 18.83
CA THR A 97 0.22 11.56 19.50
C THR A 97 -0.98 12.34 20.04
N MET A 98 -0.75 13.58 20.47
CA MET A 98 -1.83 14.45 20.94
C MET A 98 -2.86 14.80 19.85
N ASP A 99 -2.43 14.94 18.60
CA ASP A 99 -3.35 15.17 17.48
C ASP A 99 -4.16 13.91 17.16
N GLU A 100 -3.54 12.74 17.21
CA GLU A 100 -4.25 11.46 17.07
C GLU A 100 -5.26 11.25 18.20
N HIS A 101 -4.87 11.55 19.45
CA HIS A 101 -5.77 11.45 20.60
C HIS A 101 -7.00 12.36 20.45
N ARG A 102 -6.82 13.61 19.98
CA ARG A 102 -7.93 14.52 19.71
C ARG A 102 -8.89 13.99 18.65
N VAL A 103 -8.33 13.43 17.56
CA VAL A 103 -9.13 12.80 16.49
C VAL A 103 -9.83 11.56 17.01
N MET A 104 -9.19 10.73 17.81
CA MET A 104 -9.79 9.53 18.42
C MET A 104 -11.02 9.87 19.27
N LYS A 105 -10.94 10.90 20.09
CA LYS A 105 -12.10 11.40 20.88
C LYS A 105 -13.26 11.90 20.02
N GLN A 106 -12.99 12.42 18.84
CA GLN A 106 -14.02 12.88 17.90
C GLN A 106 -14.65 11.75 17.09
N VAL A 107 -13.82 10.82 16.62
CA VAL A 107 -14.24 9.71 15.77
C VAL A 107 -14.90 8.60 16.60
N ARG A 108 -14.41 8.34 17.82
CA ARG A 108 -14.82 7.24 18.69
C ARG A 108 -14.81 5.90 17.93
N PRO A 109 -13.62 5.46 17.46
CA PRO A 109 -13.52 4.30 16.60
C PRO A 109 -13.78 3.00 17.37
N GLN A 110 -14.48 2.04 16.79
CA GLN A 110 -14.61 0.69 17.31
C GLN A 110 -13.40 -0.19 16.93
N ILE A 111 -12.73 0.14 15.82
CA ILE A 111 -11.52 -0.56 15.36
C ILE A 111 -10.39 0.44 15.21
N VAL A 112 -9.25 0.15 15.84
CA VAL A 112 -8.03 0.95 15.73
C VAL A 112 -6.96 0.16 15.00
N PHE A 113 -6.50 0.68 13.88
CA PHE A 113 -5.39 0.15 13.09
C PHE A 113 -4.10 0.85 13.46
N GLY A 114 -2.98 0.14 13.51
CA GLY A 114 -1.74 0.85 13.79
C GLY A 114 -0.48 -0.01 13.79
N THR A 115 0.67 0.68 13.84
CA THR A 115 1.96 0.02 14.04
C THR A 115 2.15 -0.29 15.53
N PRO A 116 2.87 -1.38 15.88
CA PRO A 116 3.01 -1.86 17.27
C PRO A 116 3.45 -0.78 18.25
N GLY A 117 4.51 -0.04 17.93
CA GLY A 117 5.03 1.02 18.81
C GLY A 117 4.05 2.16 19.06
N ARG A 118 3.22 2.55 18.04
CA ARG A 118 2.24 3.62 18.20
C ARG A 118 1.02 3.17 19.00
N LEU A 119 0.58 1.94 18.83
CA LEU A 119 -0.51 1.37 19.61
C LEU A 119 -0.13 1.27 21.09
N ASN A 120 1.10 0.85 21.39
CA ASN A 120 1.64 0.87 22.76
C ASN A 120 1.66 2.28 23.36
N ASP A 121 2.09 3.29 22.60
CA ASP A 121 2.11 4.70 23.05
C ASP A 121 0.69 5.19 23.44
N HIS A 122 -0.33 4.85 22.68
CA HIS A 122 -1.72 5.17 22.99
C HIS A 122 -2.25 4.41 24.22
N LEU A 123 -1.86 3.15 24.40
CA LEU A 123 -2.22 2.37 25.61
C LEU A 123 -1.54 2.92 26.87
N ASP A 124 -0.27 3.28 26.80
CA ASP A 124 0.49 3.85 27.92
C ASP A 124 -0.06 5.20 28.36
N LYS A 125 -0.49 6.02 27.42
CA LYS A 125 -1.11 7.32 27.67
C LYS A 125 -2.58 7.25 28.08
N GLY A 126 -3.15 6.04 28.16
CA GLY A 126 -4.57 5.84 28.49
C GLY A 126 -5.54 6.36 27.44
N ASN A 127 -5.08 6.51 26.18
CA ASN A 127 -5.93 6.96 25.08
C ASN A 127 -6.82 5.85 24.54
N LEU A 128 -6.45 4.59 24.79
CA LEU A 128 -7.20 3.39 24.47
C LEU A 128 -7.58 2.67 25.76
N ASN A 129 -8.84 2.29 25.89
CA ASN A 129 -9.31 1.52 27.03
C ASN A 129 -8.92 0.05 26.87
N ARG A 130 -7.81 -0.34 27.51
CA ARG A 130 -7.23 -1.68 27.42
C ARG A 130 -8.16 -2.81 27.85
N TYR A 131 -9.11 -2.52 28.74
CA TYR A 131 -10.07 -3.52 29.24
C TYR A 131 -11.25 -3.75 28.29
N HIS A 132 -11.42 -2.87 27.30
CA HIS A 132 -12.52 -2.94 26.33
C HIS A 132 -12.13 -3.64 25.04
N ILE A 133 -10.84 -3.75 24.76
CA ILE A 133 -10.32 -4.47 23.58
C ILE A 133 -10.51 -5.96 23.74
N ARG A 134 -11.29 -6.56 22.86
CA ARG A 134 -11.67 -7.99 22.86
C ARG A 134 -11.00 -8.78 21.75
N TYR A 135 -10.65 -8.12 20.65
CA TYR A 135 -10.11 -8.73 19.43
C TYR A 135 -8.78 -8.12 19.06
N LEU A 136 -7.81 -8.97 18.79
CA LEU A 136 -6.51 -8.57 18.25
C LEU A 136 -6.30 -9.22 16.89
N VAL A 137 -6.10 -8.42 15.87
CA VAL A 137 -5.65 -8.86 14.56
C VAL A 137 -4.19 -8.48 14.38
N ILE A 138 -3.37 -9.38 13.87
CA ILE A 138 -2.01 -9.07 13.41
C ILE A 138 -1.98 -9.39 11.92
N ASP A 139 -1.99 -8.35 11.11
CA ASP A 139 -1.92 -8.45 9.66
C ASP A 139 -0.46 -8.39 9.19
N GLU A 140 -0.10 -9.20 8.19
CA GLU A 140 1.28 -9.42 7.78
C GLU A 140 2.19 -9.78 8.98
N PHE A 141 1.79 -10.82 9.72
CA PHE A 141 2.47 -11.23 10.95
C PHE A 141 3.95 -11.58 10.73
N ASP A 142 4.26 -12.31 9.65
CA ASP A 142 5.61 -12.61 9.19
C ASP A 142 6.46 -11.32 9.06
N LYS A 143 5.90 -10.29 8.48
CA LYS A 143 6.58 -9.00 8.31
C LYS A 143 6.77 -8.25 9.61
N CYS A 144 5.81 -8.33 10.51
CA CYS A 144 5.98 -7.77 11.85
C CYS A 144 7.17 -8.40 12.59
N LEU A 145 7.39 -9.72 12.42
CA LEU A 145 8.54 -10.43 13.00
C LEU A 145 9.84 -10.04 12.32
N GLU A 146 9.89 -10.04 10.99
CA GLU A 146 11.07 -9.65 10.20
C GLU A 146 11.54 -8.22 10.48
N MET A 147 10.61 -7.30 10.70
CA MET A 147 10.91 -5.91 11.07
C MET A 147 11.36 -5.75 12.53
N GLY A 148 11.43 -6.85 13.29
CA GLY A 148 11.89 -6.84 14.67
C GLY A 148 10.86 -6.32 15.68
N PHE A 149 9.57 -6.30 15.35
CA PHE A 149 8.50 -5.81 16.24
C PHE A 149 8.06 -6.82 17.30
N GLN A 150 8.82 -7.89 17.52
CA GLN A 150 8.47 -8.93 18.48
C GLN A 150 8.25 -8.40 19.90
N ASP A 151 9.14 -7.54 20.37
CA ASP A 151 9.06 -6.96 21.72
C ASP A 151 7.86 -6.02 21.87
N GLU A 152 7.61 -5.17 20.87
CA GLU A 152 6.46 -4.26 20.87
C GLU A 152 5.14 -5.02 20.80
N MET A 153 5.05 -6.08 20.00
CA MET A 153 3.86 -6.94 19.94
C MET A 153 3.65 -7.70 21.25
N SER A 154 4.72 -8.24 21.85
CA SER A 154 4.66 -8.89 23.16
C SER A 154 4.15 -7.95 24.25
N ARG A 155 4.64 -6.70 24.26
CA ARG A 155 4.17 -5.65 25.17
C ARG A 155 2.71 -5.32 24.95
N LEU A 156 2.29 -5.19 23.70
CA LEU A 156 0.92 -4.90 23.31
C LEU A 156 -0.04 -5.99 23.86
N VAL A 157 0.23 -7.26 23.57
CA VAL A 157 -0.60 -8.39 24.02
C VAL A 157 -0.71 -8.41 25.55
N LYS A 158 0.42 -8.26 26.27
CA LYS A 158 0.43 -8.22 27.75
C LYS A 158 -0.36 -7.03 28.31
N SER A 159 -0.53 -5.96 27.56
CA SER A 159 -1.25 -4.77 27.98
C SER A 159 -2.76 -4.86 27.76
N LEU A 160 -3.30 -5.95 27.21
CA LEU A 160 -4.69 -6.12 26.83
C LEU A 160 -5.39 -7.23 27.64
N PRO A 161 -5.73 -7.00 28.92
CA PRO A 161 -6.32 -8.04 29.77
C PRO A 161 -7.74 -8.46 29.38
N GLY A 162 -8.43 -7.65 28.55
CA GLY A 162 -9.77 -7.94 28.03
C GLY A 162 -9.80 -8.79 26.77
N LEU A 163 -8.62 -9.15 26.23
CA LEU A 163 -8.50 -9.85 24.97
C LEU A 163 -9.12 -11.26 25.04
N ARG A 164 -9.91 -11.59 24.02
CA ARG A 164 -10.63 -12.86 23.94
C ARG A 164 -10.18 -13.71 22.76
N ARG A 165 -9.88 -13.08 21.62
CA ARG A 165 -9.54 -13.80 20.38
C ARG A 165 -8.44 -13.08 19.61
N HIS A 166 -7.61 -13.91 18.97
CA HIS A 166 -6.51 -13.48 18.10
C HIS A 166 -6.78 -13.92 16.68
N PHE A 167 -6.45 -13.08 15.73
CA PHE A 167 -6.48 -13.37 14.30
C PHE A 167 -5.11 -13.02 13.71
N LEU A 168 -4.38 -14.03 13.24
CA LEU A 168 -3.09 -13.86 12.60
C LEU A 168 -3.25 -14.08 11.11
N LEU A 169 -2.77 -13.12 10.32
CA LEU A 169 -2.76 -13.22 8.87
C LEU A 169 -1.33 -13.08 8.38
N SER A 170 -0.89 -14.04 7.56
CA SER A 170 0.48 -14.12 7.09
C SER A 170 0.53 -14.62 5.65
N ALA A 171 1.57 -14.29 4.91
CA ALA A 171 1.85 -14.91 3.62
C ALA A 171 2.67 -16.19 3.82
N THR A 172 3.54 -16.21 4.82
CA THR A 172 4.41 -17.34 5.13
C THR A 172 4.04 -17.96 6.49
N GLU A 173 4.36 -19.24 6.67
CA GLU A 173 4.25 -19.88 7.97
C GLU A 173 5.44 -19.43 8.83
N ALA A 174 5.18 -18.83 9.98
CA ALA A 174 6.19 -18.75 11.00
C ALA A 174 6.51 -20.18 11.49
N GLU A 175 7.77 -20.56 11.55
CA GLU A 175 8.20 -21.90 12.02
C GLU A 175 7.52 -22.28 13.35
N GLU A 176 7.32 -21.29 14.23
CA GLU A 176 6.48 -21.38 15.42
C GLU A 176 5.79 -20.03 15.66
N ILE A 177 4.49 -20.04 15.98
CA ILE A 177 3.83 -18.84 16.51
C ILE A 177 4.46 -18.52 17.86
N PRO A 178 5.12 -17.37 18.02
CA PRO A 178 5.81 -17.02 19.24
C PRO A 178 4.88 -17.09 20.46
N ARG A 179 5.36 -17.67 21.54
CA ARG A 179 4.59 -17.86 22.78
C ARG A 179 3.97 -16.59 23.35
N PHE A 180 4.54 -15.42 23.04
CA PHE A 180 4.01 -14.14 23.52
C PHE A 180 2.63 -13.79 22.97
N VAL A 181 2.21 -14.37 21.84
CA VAL A 181 0.87 -14.13 21.28
C VAL A 181 -0.21 -14.77 22.14
N HIS A 182 0.14 -15.76 22.97
CA HIS A 182 -0.78 -16.45 23.88
C HIS A 182 -2.04 -17.00 23.21
N MET A 183 -1.90 -17.56 21.99
CA MET A 183 -3.02 -18.16 21.28
C MET A 183 -3.59 -19.37 22.03
N GLY A 184 -4.91 -19.45 22.06
CA GLY A 184 -5.64 -20.57 22.61
C GLY A 184 -5.73 -21.76 21.63
N ARG A 185 -6.94 -22.33 21.49
CA ARG A 185 -7.19 -23.30 20.42
C ARG A 185 -7.24 -22.58 19.08
N VAL A 186 -6.44 -23.03 18.13
CA VAL A 186 -6.27 -22.39 16.81
C VAL A 186 -7.08 -23.12 15.76
N GLU A 187 -7.78 -22.37 14.91
CA GLU A 187 -8.28 -22.80 13.60
C GLU A 187 -7.31 -22.28 12.55
N LYS A 188 -6.65 -23.21 11.85
CA LYS A 188 -5.68 -22.87 10.80
C LYS A 188 -6.34 -23.00 9.44
N ILE A 189 -6.33 -21.94 8.68
CA ILE A 189 -6.82 -21.83 7.31
C ILE A 189 -5.60 -21.60 6.43
N ASP A 190 -5.25 -22.58 5.63
CA ASP A 190 -4.04 -22.56 4.83
C ASP A 190 -4.39 -22.60 3.33
N TYR A 191 -4.22 -21.46 2.70
CA TYR A 191 -4.42 -21.26 1.26
C TYR A 191 -3.11 -20.86 0.58
N ARG A 192 -1.99 -21.20 1.21
CA ARG A 192 -0.73 -21.16 0.48
C ARG A 192 -0.82 -22.26 -0.58
N MET A 193 -0.46 -21.96 -1.80
CA MET A 193 -0.22 -22.98 -2.80
C MET A 193 0.97 -23.83 -2.31
N ASP A 194 1.00 -25.12 -2.63
CA ASP A 194 2.01 -26.09 -2.15
C ASP A 194 3.47 -25.70 -2.51
N GLU A 195 3.64 -24.68 -3.30
CA GLU A 195 4.85 -23.89 -3.48
C GLU A 195 4.38 -22.44 -3.67
N GLU A 196 4.95 -21.45 -2.96
CA GLU A 196 4.82 -20.04 -3.31
C GLU A 196 5.50 -19.82 -4.66
N GLN A 197 4.82 -20.23 -5.72
CA GLN A 197 5.31 -20.05 -7.07
C GLN A 197 5.03 -18.63 -7.52
N VAL A 198 6.02 -18.02 -8.13
CA VAL A 198 5.80 -16.88 -9.02
C VAL A 198 4.68 -17.28 -9.96
N PRO A 199 3.60 -16.48 -10.08
CA PRO A 199 2.48 -16.87 -10.93
C PRO A 199 3.00 -17.28 -12.32
N GLU A 200 2.56 -18.41 -12.84
CA GLU A 200 2.93 -18.92 -14.19
C GLU A 200 2.73 -17.85 -15.30
N ARG A 201 2.03 -16.78 -14.98
CA ARG A 201 1.75 -15.63 -15.86
C ARG A 201 2.83 -14.55 -15.83
N VAL A 202 3.88 -14.72 -15.05
CA VAL A 202 5.00 -13.78 -15.00
C VAL A 202 6.13 -14.31 -15.87
N HIS A 203 6.42 -13.60 -16.95
CA HIS A 203 7.60 -13.84 -17.76
C HIS A 203 8.82 -13.21 -17.10
N ILE A 204 9.88 -13.99 -16.93
CA ILE A 204 11.09 -13.56 -16.24
C ILE A 204 12.20 -13.38 -17.26
N TYR A 205 12.81 -12.22 -17.22
CA TYR A 205 13.88 -11.83 -18.13
C TYR A 205 15.16 -11.47 -17.38
N LYS A 206 16.29 -11.69 -17.99
CA LYS A 206 17.56 -11.09 -17.58
C LYS A 206 18.03 -10.07 -18.61
N VAL A 207 18.63 -9.01 -18.12
CA VAL A 207 19.25 -7.95 -18.89
C VAL A 207 20.66 -7.77 -18.38
N GLU A 208 21.67 -7.91 -19.22
CA GLU A 208 23.05 -7.75 -18.84
C GLU A 208 23.50 -6.29 -19.00
N SER A 209 24.11 -5.75 -17.96
CA SER A 209 24.79 -4.46 -17.99
C SER A 209 26.28 -4.67 -18.16
N PRO A 210 26.94 -3.98 -19.12
CA PRO A 210 28.38 -4.14 -19.35
C PRO A 210 29.22 -3.58 -18.21
N VAL A 211 28.62 -2.78 -17.33
CA VAL A 211 29.32 -2.12 -16.22
C VAL A 211 28.58 -2.32 -14.90
N LYS A 212 29.33 -2.25 -13.80
CA LYS A 212 28.79 -2.43 -12.45
C LYS A 212 27.75 -1.35 -12.07
N ASP A 213 27.94 -0.11 -12.57
CA ASP A 213 26.94 0.95 -12.43
C ASP A 213 25.88 0.82 -13.53
N LYS A 214 24.77 0.22 -13.20
CA LYS A 214 23.73 -0.19 -14.15
C LYS A 214 22.74 0.92 -14.54
N LEU A 215 22.99 2.19 -14.18
CA LEU A 215 22.04 3.29 -14.41
C LEU A 215 21.75 3.52 -15.89
N GLU A 216 22.77 3.46 -16.75
CA GLU A 216 22.59 3.63 -18.19
C GLU A 216 21.76 2.48 -18.79
N SER A 217 22.10 1.25 -18.43
CA SER A 217 21.34 0.05 -18.85
C SER A 217 19.89 0.10 -18.36
N LEU A 218 19.66 0.58 -17.13
CA LEU A 218 18.32 0.82 -16.61
C LEU A 218 17.59 1.85 -17.47
N GLY A 219 18.21 2.98 -17.79
CA GLY A 219 17.62 4.02 -18.62
C GLY A 219 17.22 3.51 -20.01
N MET A 220 18.06 2.69 -20.64
CA MET A 220 17.76 2.06 -21.92
C MET A 220 16.59 1.04 -21.80
N LEU A 221 16.60 0.19 -20.79
CA LEU A 221 15.51 -0.75 -20.53
C LEU A 221 14.19 -0.01 -20.32
N LEU A 222 14.16 1.04 -19.52
CA LEU A 222 12.97 1.85 -19.29
C LEU A 222 12.43 2.52 -20.56
N ARG A 223 13.32 2.97 -21.45
CA ARG A 223 12.92 3.50 -22.77
C ARG A 223 12.30 2.43 -23.65
N SER A 224 12.83 1.20 -23.64
CA SER A 224 12.28 0.08 -24.42
C SER A 224 10.90 -0.36 -23.92
N LEU A 225 10.62 -0.22 -22.62
CA LEU A 225 9.33 -0.56 -22.00
C LEU A 225 8.25 0.52 -22.20
N GLY A 226 8.62 1.73 -22.60
CA GLY A 226 7.69 2.78 -22.99
C GLY A 226 6.88 3.40 -21.83
N ASP A 227 5.55 3.51 -22.01
CA ASP A 227 4.63 4.16 -21.05
C ASP A 227 4.01 3.21 -20.03
N GLN A 228 4.49 1.98 -19.95
CA GLN A 228 4.00 0.97 -19.02
C GLN A 228 4.33 1.32 -17.57
N SER A 229 3.57 0.76 -16.65
CA SER A 229 3.79 0.91 -15.21
C SER A 229 4.94 0.02 -14.75
N ILE A 230 5.91 0.61 -14.03
CA ILE A 230 7.16 -0.07 -13.67
C ILE A 230 7.50 0.22 -12.21
N ILE A 231 7.88 -0.84 -11.46
CA ILE A 231 8.56 -0.68 -10.18
C ILE A 231 10.01 -1.12 -10.33
N VAL A 232 10.95 -0.25 -9.95
CA VAL A 232 12.38 -0.54 -9.88
C VAL A 232 12.76 -0.76 -8.42
N PHE A 233 13.17 -1.98 -8.07
CA PHE A 233 13.53 -2.36 -6.72
C PHE A 233 15.03 -2.25 -6.44
N LEU A 234 15.36 -1.57 -5.35
CA LEU A 234 16.71 -1.41 -4.81
C LEU A 234 16.70 -1.75 -3.31
N ASN A 235 17.85 -2.20 -2.77
CA ASN A 235 17.93 -2.61 -1.36
C ASN A 235 18.19 -1.43 -0.41
N TYR A 236 18.76 -0.30 -0.91
CA TYR A 236 19.23 0.80 -0.07
C TYR A 236 18.56 2.13 -0.42
N ARG A 237 18.28 2.95 0.60
CA ARG A 237 17.64 4.27 0.47
C ARG A 237 18.44 5.21 -0.43
N ASP A 238 19.74 5.31 -0.18
CA ASP A 238 20.64 6.19 -0.94
C ASP A 238 20.70 5.79 -2.42
N SER A 239 20.62 4.49 -2.71
CA SER A 239 20.54 3.98 -4.07
C SER A 239 19.22 4.36 -4.74
N VAL A 240 18.11 4.34 -4.01
CA VAL A 240 16.79 4.79 -4.51
C VAL A 240 16.85 6.28 -4.89
N GLU A 241 17.36 7.12 -3.99
CA GLU A 241 17.47 8.56 -4.24
C GLU A 241 18.39 8.88 -5.42
N ARG A 242 19.57 8.23 -5.49
CA ARG A 242 20.52 8.36 -6.59
C ARG A 242 19.91 7.93 -7.92
N THR A 243 19.25 6.79 -7.96
CA THR A 243 18.62 6.26 -9.18
C THR A 243 17.48 7.17 -9.62
N ASN A 244 16.63 7.61 -8.70
CA ASN A 244 15.55 8.54 -9.01
C ASN A 244 16.09 9.86 -9.60
N LYS A 245 17.11 10.44 -8.99
CA LYS A 245 17.76 11.66 -9.48
C LYS A 245 18.27 11.49 -10.90
N TYR A 246 19.01 10.41 -11.15
CA TYR A 246 19.51 10.11 -12.50
C TYR A 246 18.37 10.01 -13.53
N LEU A 247 17.31 9.27 -13.23
CA LEU A 247 16.19 9.08 -14.14
C LEU A 247 15.44 10.39 -14.41
N VAL A 248 15.27 11.25 -13.40
CA VAL A 248 14.67 12.59 -13.59
C VAL A 248 15.55 13.46 -14.51
N GLU A 249 16.87 13.43 -14.34
CA GLU A 249 17.83 14.15 -15.20
C GLU A 249 17.79 13.64 -16.65
N GLN A 250 17.53 12.34 -16.85
CA GLN A 250 17.32 11.73 -18.17
C GLN A 250 15.92 12.02 -18.75
N GLY A 251 15.07 12.72 -18.02
CA GLY A 251 13.74 13.14 -18.49
C GLY A 251 12.61 12.16 -18.23
N PHE A 252 12.81 11.11 -17.43
CA PHE A 252 11.75 10.22 -16.99
C PHE A 252 10.81 10.88 -15.98
N SER A 253 9.59 10.40 -15.91
CA SER A 253 8.60 10.81 -14.91
C SER A 253 8.51 9.76 -13.82
N THR A 254 9.22 9.97 -12.73
CA THR A 254 9.38 9.02 -11.64
C THR A 254 8.70 9.47 -10.35
N SER A 255 8.36 8.52 -9.52
CA SER A 255 8.16 8.66 -8.08
C SER A 255 9.16 7.78 -7.35
N PHE A 256 9.50 8.09 -6.12
CA PHE A 256 10.38 7.24 -5.32
C PHE A 256 9.84 7.03 -3.91
N PHE A 257 10.16 5.87 -3.32
CA PHE A 257 9.54 5.46 -2.07
C PHE A 257 10.50 4.64 -1.19
N HIS A 258 10.74 5.13 0.03
CA HIS A 258 11.52 4.41 1.04
C HIS A 258 11.19 4.88 2.45
N GLY A 259 11.61 4.15 3.45
CA GLY A 259 11.30 4.42 4.86
C GLY A 259 11.85 5.72 5.43
N GLY A 260 12.81 6.37 4.75
CA GLY A 260 13.38 7.66 5.17
C GLY A 260 12.54 8.89 4.84
N LEU A 261 11.57 8.76 3.92
CA LEU A 261 10.70 9.86 3.52
C LEU A 261 9.75 10.29 4.64
N GLU A 262 9.44 11.58 4.69
CA GLU A 262 8.35 12.08 5.52
C GLU A 262 6.99 11.56 5.02
N GLN A 263 6.00 11.50 5.91
CA GLN A 263 4.68 10.93 5.59
C GLN A 263 4.00 11.64 4.40
N LYS A 264 4.11 12.97 4.33
CA LYS A 264 3.54 13.75 3.22
C LYS A 264 4.19 13.40 1.88
N GLU A 265 5.50 13.21 1.86
CA GLU A 265 6.26 12.82 0.67
C GLU A 265 5.90 11.40 0.23
N ARG A 266 5.75 10.46 1.19
CA ARG A 266 5.32 9.09 0.93
C ARG A 266 3.92 9.06 0.30
N GLU A 267 2.96 9.80 0.87
CA GLU A 267 1.60 9.92 0.35
C GLU A 267 1.59 10.51 -1.06
N ALA A 268 2.37 11.59 -1.30
CA ALA A 268 2.47 12.22 -2.62
C ALA A 268 3.07 11.27 -3.67
N SER A 269 4.14 10.55 -3.31
CA SER A 269 4.82 9.61 -4.19
C SER A 269 3.91 8.46 -4.63
N LEU A 270 3.26 7.82 -3.68
CA LEU A 270 2.31 6.74 -3.98
C LEU A 270 1.08 7.24 -4.74
N TYR A 271 0.58 8.42 -4.40
CA TYR A 271 -0.54 9.00 -5.12
C TYR A 271 -0.20 9.27 -6.60
N ARG A 272 0.97 9.86 -6.87
CA ARG A 272 1.44 10.11 -8.25
C ARG A 272 1.56 8.83 -9.07
N PHE A 273 2.10 7.78 -8.47
CA PHE A 273 2.25 6.48 -9.12
C PHE A 273 0.88 5.82 -9.35
N SER A 274 0.03 5.76 -8.32
CA SER A 274 -1.29 5.12 -8.40
C SER A 274 -2.30 5.81 -9.33
N ASN A 275 -2.10 7.09 -9.65
CA ASN A 275 -2.99 7.83 -10.54
C ASN A 275 -2.44 8.00 -11.97
N GLY A 276 -1.27 7.41 -12.27
CA GLY A 276 -0.64 7.48 -13.58
C GLY A 276 0.04 8.82 -13.89
N SER A 277 0.38 9.64 -12.88
CA SER A 277 1.18 10.87 -13.07
C SER A 277 2.69 10.61 -13.05
N ALA A 278 3.10 9.46 -12.54
CA ALA A 278 4.41 8.86 -12.69
C ALA A 278 4.19 7.41 -13.13
N ASN A 279 4.89 6.95 -14.15
CA ASN A 279 4.81 5.58 -14.63
C ASN A 279 5.92 4.68 -14.07
N ILE A 280 6.90 5.26 -13.38
CA ILE A 280 8.02 4.56 -12.76
C ILE A 280 8.04 4.86 -11.27
N LEU A 281 8.05 3.83 -10.44
CA LEU A 281 8.28 3.91 -9.00
C LEU A 281 9.65 3.31 -8.67
N VAL A 282 10.56 4.11 -8.14
CA VAL A 282 11.87 3.64 -7.66
C VAL A 282 11.78 3.41 -6.16
N SER A 283 11.95 2.19 -5.68
CA SER A 283 11.64 1.87 -4.28
C SER A 283 12.56 0.82 -3.65
N THR A 284 12.62 0.86 -2.33
CA THR A 284 13.05 -0.29 -1.54
C THR A 284 11.91 -1.31 -1.41
N ASP A 285 12.19 -2.49 -0.83
CA ASP A 285 11.17 -3.53 -0.58
C ASP A 285 9.95 -3.05 0.23
N LEU A 286 10.00 -1.86 0.80
CA LEU A 286 8.85 -1.26 1.46
C LEU A 286 7.63 -1.13 0.53
N ALA A 287 7.83 -0.94 -0.79
CA ALA A 287 6.75 -0.89 -1.77
C ALA A 287 6.26 -2.27 -2.22
N SER A 288 7.00 -3.34 -1.94
CA SER A 288 6.58 -4.70 -2.30
C SER A 288 5.50 -5.27 -1.39
N ARG A 289 5.18 -4.59 -0.28
CA ARG A 289 4.34 -5.14 0.79
C ARG A 289 3.24 -4.18 1.20
N GLY A 290 2.03 -4.70 1.38
CA GLY A 290 0.90 -4.02 2.01
C GLY A 290 0.41 -2.72 1.36
N LEU A 291 0.94 -2.32 0.22
CA LEU A 291 0.52 -1.12 -0.48
C LEU A 291 -0.56 -1.43 -1.51
N ASP A 292 -1.59 -0.59 -1.54
CA ASP A 292 -2.59 -0.58 -2.61
C ASP A 292 -1.98 0.12 -3.85
N ILE A 293 -1.07 -0.59 -4.48
CA ILE A 293 -0.49 -0.21 -5.77
C ILE A 293 -1.29 -0.95 -6.84
N PRO A 294 -1.71 -0.27 -7.94
CA PRO A 294 -2.38 -0.91 -9.05
C PRO A 294 -1.55 -2.08 -9.61
N ASP A 295 -2.17 -2.93 -10.38
CA ASP A 295 -1.47 -3.98 -11.10
C ASP A 295 -0.36 -3.40 -11.97
N ILE A 296 0.86 -3.91 -11.84
CA ILE A 296 2.07 -3.36 -12.43
C ILE A 296 2.48 -4.21 -13.62
N ASP A 297 2.75 -3.57 -14.76
CA ASP A 297 3.15 -4.27 -15.98
C ASP A 297 4.54 -4.90 -15.83
N ASN A 298 5.48 -4.19 -15.19
CA ASN A 298 6.87 -4.60 -15.11
C ASN A 298 7.50 -4.38 -13.73
N ILE A 299 8.24 -5.39 -13.28
CA ILE A 299 9.10 -5.32 -12.09
C ILE A 299 10.56 -5.38 -12.56
N ILE A 300 11.40 -4.50 -12.05
CA ILE A 300 12.85 -4.51 -12.34
C ILE A 300 13.61 -4.69 -11.03
N HIS A 301 14.34 -5.78 -10.92
CA HIS A 301 15.31 -6.00 -9.85
C HIS A 301 16.64 -5.32 -10.23
N TYR A 302 16.79 -4.05 -9.85
CA TYR A 302 18.05 -3.34 -9.99
C TYR A 302 19.11 -3.87 -9.02
N HIS A 303 18.73 -4.08 -7.76
CA HIS A 303 19.46 -4.93 -6.82
C HIS A 303 18.73 -6.25 -6.66
N MET A 304 19.49 -7.35 -6.60
CA MET A 304 18.92 -8.67 -6.37
C MET A 304 18.16 -8.69 -5.04
N PRO A 305 17.02 -9.38 -4.97
CA PRO A 305 16.32 -9.60 -3.71
C PRO A 305 17.23 -10.36 -2.74
N GLU A 306 17.18 -10.01 -1.45
CA GLU A 306 18.05 -10.62 -0.43
C GLU A 306 17.54 -11.99 0.06
N SER A 307 16.30 -12.36 -0.31
CA SER A 307 15.66 -13.63 0.05
C SER A 307 14.62 -14.01 -0.98
N GLU A 308 14.28 -15.31 -1.02
CA GLU A 308 13.20 -15.87 -1.82
C GLU A 308 11.86 -15.16 -1.54
N ASP A 309 11.52 -14.97 -0.27
CA ASP A 309 10.33 -14.25 0.16
C ASP A 309 10.32 -12.79 -0.35
N GLY A 310 11.47 -12.11 -0.30
CA GLY A 310 11.64 -10.79 -0.91
C GLY A 310 11.37 -10.79 -2.41
N TYR A 311 11.85 -11.80 -3.12
CA TYR A 311 11.60 -12.00 -4.55
C TYR A 311 10.11 -12.19 -4.85
N ILE A 312 9.45 -13.12 -4.17
CA ILE A 312 8.03 -13.42 -4.33
C ILE A 312 7.17 -12.17 -4.08
N HIS A 313 7.47 -11.42 -3.02
CA HIS A 313 6.74 -10.18 -2.71
C HIS A 313 6.94 -9.07 -3.75
N ARG A 314 8.13 -8.95 -4.34
CA ARG A 314 8.38 -8.01 -5.43
C ARG A 314 7.58 -8.40 -6.66
N VAL A 315 7.69 -9.67 -7.07
CA VAL A 315 6.98 -10.18 -8.25
C VAL A 315 5.47 -10.20 -8.04
N GLY A 316 5.00 -10.46 -6.85
CA GLY A 316 3.57 -10.38 -6.49
C GLY A 316 2.94 -8.98 -6.62
N ARG A 317 3.66 -7.97 -7.12
CA ARG A 317 3.09 -6.67 -7.54
C ARG A 317 2.61 -6.67 -8.99
N THR A 318 2.98 -7.66 -9.78
CA THR A 318 2.53 -7.84 -11.17
C THR A 318 1.69 -9.10 -11.32
N ALA A 319 1.06 -9.28 -12.47
CA ALA A 319 0.27 -10.46 -12.85
C ALA A 319 -0.84 -10.83 -11.85
N ARG A 320 -1.45 -9.85 -11.20
CA ARG A 320 -2.60 -10.07 -10.33
C ARG A 320 -3.84 -10.43 -11.16
N TRP A 321 -4.68 -11.29 -10.59
CA TRP A 321 -5.92 -11.76 -11.22
C TRP A 321 -5.63 -12.53 -12.52
N GLU A 322 -6.03 -12.03 -13.66
CA GLU A 322 -5.86 -12.63 -14.99
C GLU A 322 -4.80 -11.93 -15.86
N ALA A 323 -4.14 -10.89 -15.33
CA ALA A 323 -3.14 -10.14 -16.07
C ALA A 323 -1.83 -10.91 -16.25
N GLN A 324 -1.12 -10.65 -17.36
CA GLN A 324 0.27 -11.09 -17.55
C GLN A 324 1.21 -10.01 -17.02
N GLY A 325 2.33 -10.42 -16.42
CA GLY A 325 3.34 -9.52 -15.89
C GLY A 325 4.74 -9.89 -16.35
N ARG A 326 5.68 -8.96 -16.21
CA ARG A 326 7.09 -9.20 -16.54
C ARG A 326 7.98 -8.80 -15.39
N ALA A 327 8.99 -9.64 -15.10
CA ALA A 327 10.03 -9.34 -14.13
C ALA A 327 11.39 -9.37 -14.82
N PHE A 328 12.23 -8.37 -14.56
CA PHE A 328 13.53 -8.21 -15.17
C PHE A 328 14.61 -8.22 -14.09
N PHE A 329 15.61 -9.08 -14.24
CA PHE A 329 16.84 -9.02 -13.48
C PHE A 329 17.87 -8.21 -14.25
N LEU A 330 18.23 -7.04 -13.76
CA LEU A 330 19.28 -6.20 -14.34
C LEU A 330 20.62 -6.56 -13.69
N LEU A 331 21.46 -7.32 -14.40
CA LEU A 331 22.67 -7.92 -13.89
C LEU A 331 23.90 -7.10 -14.29
N GLY A 332 24.76 -6.77 -13.33
CA GLY A 332 26.12 -6.30 -13.58
C GLY A 332 27.08 -7.47 -13.86
N PRO A 333 28.37 -7.20 -14.22
CA PRO A 333 29.30 -8.22 -14.70
C PRO A 333 29.58 -9.38 -13.72
N GLU A 334 29.38 -9.16 -12.42
CA GLU A 334 29.64 -10.13 -11.35
C GLU A 334 28.36 -10.58 -10.64
N GLU A 335 27.19 -10.15 -11.11
CA GLU A 335 25.91 -10.49 -10.50
C GLU A 335 25.30 -11.69 -11.20
N HIS A 336 24.63 -12.51 -10.42
CA HIS A 336 23.92 -13.70 -10.90
C HIS A 336 22.50 -13.71 -10.37
N ILE A 337 21.61 -14.36 -11.10
CA ILE A 337 20.25 -14.64 -10.61
C ILE A 337 20.36 -15.55 -9.39
N PRO A 338 19.68 -15.24 -8.29
CA PRO A 338 19.70 -16.06 -7.08
C PRO A 338 19.19 -17.49 -7.34
N GLU A 339 19.79 -18.48 -6.67
CA GLU A 339 19.47 -19.90 -6.85
C GLU A 339 18.02 -20.25 -6.49
N TYR A 340 17.38 -19.46 -5.63
CA TYR A 340 15.96 -19.66 -5.27
C TYR A 340 14.97 -19.20 -6.35
N VAL A 341 15.42 -18.62 -7.45
CA VAL A 341 14.57 -18.31 -8.61
C VAL A 341 14.40 -19.56 -9.45
N ASP A 342 13.42 -20.38 -9.11
CA ASP A 342 13.06 -21.60 -9.84
C ASP A 342 12.04 -21.26 -10.94
N ALA A 343 12.52 -20.65 -12.03
CA ALA A 343 11.70 -20.27 -13.19
C ALA A 343 12.54 -20.22 -14.45
N GLU A 344 11.90 -20.41 -15.60
CA GLU A 344 12.54 -20.19 -16.88
C GLU A 344 12.86 -18.70 -17.07
N VAL A 345 14.13 -18.38 -17.28
CA VAL A 345 14.60 -17.00 -17.45
C VAL A 345 15.08 -16.80 -18.88
N GLU A 346 14.43 -15.89 -19.58
CA GLU A 346 14.78 -15.54 -20.96
C GLU A 346 15.75 -14.35 -21.01
N ASP A 347 16.60 -14.31 -22.04
CA ASP A 347 17.43 -13.14 -22.34
C ASP A 347 16.56 -12.03 -22.95
N TYR A 348 16.64 -10.82 -22.39
CA TYR A 348 16.01 -9.65 -22.98
C TYR A 348 17.06 -8.74 -23.62
N GLU A 349 17.02 -8.67 -24.94
CA GLU A 349 17.89 -7.77 -25.70
C GLU A 349 17.28 -6.37 -25.79
N ILE A 350 17.96 -5.38 -25.19
CA ILE A 350 17.55 -3.98 -25.34
C ILE A 350 17.90 -3.53 -26.76
N PRO A 351 16.97 -2.90 -27.51
CA PRO A 351 17.27 -2.34 -28.83
C PRO A 351 18.44 -1.34 -28.80
N ALA A 352 19.08 -1.14 -29.92
CA ALA A 352 20.15 -0.16 -30.04
C ALA A 352 19.69 1.24 -29.59
N VAL A 353 20.61 2.03 -29.03
CA VAL A 353 20.28 3.35 -28.42
C VAL A 353 19.58 4.28 -29.41
N GLU A 354 19.96 4.22 -30.69
CA GLU A 354 19.40 5.01 -31.79
C GLU A 354 17.95 4.64 -32.11
N GLU A 355 17.53 3.42 -31.78
CA GLU A 355 16.19 2.90 -32.02
C GLU A 355 15.25 3.15 -30.84
N LEU A 356 15.81 3.49 -29.67
CA LEU A 356 15.03 3.69 -28.46
C LEU A 356 14.25 5.03 -28.50
N PRO A 357 12.95 5.03 -28.17
CA PRO A 357 12.18 6.26 -28.09
C PRO A 357 12.68 7.15 -26.94
N MET A 358 12.32 8.42 -26.97
CA MET A 358 12.52 9.30 -25.80
C MET A 358 11.70 8.78 -24.60
N PRO A 359 12.10 9.09 -23.35
CA PRO A 359 11.36 8.71 -22.17
C PRO A 359 9.87 9.05 -22.27
N ALA A 360 9.01 8.07 -22.07
CA ALA A 360 7.57 8.23 -22.17
C ALA A 360 7.05 9.22 -21.11
N LYS A 361 6.09 10.05 -21.49
CA LYS A 361 5.44 10.97 -20.57
C LYS A 361 4.11 10.38 -20.11
N PRO A 362 3.83 10.38 -18.78
CA PRO A 362 2.57 9.88 -18.27
C PRO A 362 1.39 10.71 -18.76
N LYS A 363 0.25 10.05 -18.92
CA LYS A 363 -1.00 10.66 -19.44
C LYS A 363 -1.61 11.68 -18.47
N MET A 364 -1.32 11.50 -17.17
CA MET A 364 -1.87 12.33 -16.09
C MET A 364 -0.80 13.23 -15.48
N ALA A 365 -1.24 14.25 -14.78
CA ALA A 365 -0.43 15.11 -13.91
C ALA A 365 -1.16 15.31 -12.59
N THR A 366 -0.43 15.38 -11.47
CA THR A 366 -1.00 15.59 -10.14
C THR A 366 -0.97 17.06 -9.75
N LEU A 367 -2.12 17.57 -9.33
CA LEU A 367 -2.27 18.86 -8.67
C LEU A 367 -2.32 18.68 -7.16
N TYR A 368 -1.54 19.50 -6.44
CA TYR A 368 -1.69 19.75 -5.02
C TYR A 368 -2.67 20.90 -4.81
N ILE A 369 -3.61 20.74 -3.90
CA ILE A 369 -4.59 21.75 -3.51
C ILE A 369 -4.45 21.96 -2.01
N GLY A 370 -4.03 23.16 -1.57
CA GLY A 370 -3.68 23.48 -0.19
C GLY A 370 -4.88 23.57 0.78
N LYS A 371 -6.00 22.90 0.49
CA LYS A 371 -7.21 22.84 1.29
C LYS A 371 -7.80 21.45 1.31
N GLY A 372 -8.41 21.05 2.45
CA GLY A 372 -8.91 19.70 2.67
C GLY A 372 -10.20 19.64 3.49
N LYS A 373 -10.42 18.49 4.14
CA LYS A 373 -11.65 18.22 4.92
C LYS A 373 -11.87 19.22 6.05
N LYS A 374 -10.80 19.68 6.71
CA LYS A 374 -10.88 20.71 7.78
C LYS A 374 -11.37 22.07 7.27
N ASP A 375 -11.17 22.34 5.98
CA ASP A 375 -11.71 23.52 5.31
C ASP A 375 -13.10 23.26 4.70
N LYS A 376 -13.73 22.11 5.01
CA LYS A 376 -15.02 21.66 4.48
C LYS A 376 -15.02 21.48 2.95
N ILE A 377 -13.88 21.12 2.39
CA ILE A 377 -13.72 20.80 0.97
C ILE A 377 -13.95 19.30 0.76
N SER A 378 -14.76 18.96 -0.21
CA SER A 378 -15.09 17.60 -0.63
C SER A 378 -14.50 17.29 -2.02
N LYS A 379 -14.53 16.00 -2.42
CA LYS A 379 -14.17 15.58 -3.80
C LYS A 379 -15.03 16.29 -4.84
N GLY A 380 -16.35 16.44 -4.58
CA GLY A 380 -17.27 17.14 -5.47
C GLY A 380 -16.96 18.63 -5.64
N ASP A 381 -16.51 19.31 -4.55
CA ASP A 381 -16.11 20.73 -4.63
C ASP A 381 -14.88 20.90 -5.50
N ILE A 382 -13.89 19.97 -5.43
CA ILE A 382 -12.68 19.98 -6.25
C ILE A 382 -13.03 19.66 -7.70
N LEU A 383 -13.84 18.64 -7.96
CA LEU A 383 -14.30 18.29 -9.30
C LEU A 383 -15.00 19.49 -9.95
N GLY A 384 -15.96 20.09 -9.25
CA GLY A 384 -16.69 21.27 -9.73
C GLY A 384 -15.78 22.47 -9.99
N PHE A 385 -14.77 22.69 -9.16
CA PHE A 385 -13.77 23.74 -9.33
C PHE A 385 -12.92 23.52 -10.58
N LEU A 386 -12.39 22.31 -10.76
CA LEU A 386 -11.57 21.96 -11.93
C LEU A 386 -12.37 22.04 -13.23
N CYS A 387 -13.64 21.63 -13.21
CA CYS A 387 -14.50 21.77 -14.39
C CYS A 387 -14.85 23.24 -14.68
N LYS A 388 -15.34 23.98 -13.69
CA LYS A 388 -15.90 25.33 -13.90
C LYS A 388 -14.83 26.40 -14.04
N LYS A 389 -13.76 26.31 -13.26
CA LYS A 389 -12.66 27.30 -13.23
C LYS A 389 -11.44 26.81 -13.99
N GLY A 390 -11.12 25.52 -13.88
CA GLY A 390 -10.00 24.91 -14.60
C GLY A 390 -10.26 24.71 -16.10
N GLY A 391 -11.53 24.64 -16.51
CA GLY A 391 -11.93 24.40 -17.90
C GLY A 391 -11.78 22.95 -18.35
N LEU A 392 -11.87 22.01 -17.42
CA LEU A 392 -11.77 20.58 -17.71
C LEU A 392 -13.14 19.93 -17.87
N ASN A 393 -13.20 18.91 -18.72
CA ASN A 393 -14.29 17.95 -18.73
C ASN A 393 -14.07 16.90 -17.61
N SER A 394 -15.12 16.28 -17.12
CA SER A 394 -15.01 15.24 -16.06
C SER A 394 -14.14 14.06 -16.49
N SER A 395 -14.10 13.71 -17.77
CA SER A 395 -13.24 12.67 -18.33
C SER A 395 -11.74 13.01 -18.35
N GLU A 396 -11.40 14.27 -18.20
CA GLU A 396 -10.01 14.77 -18.10
C GLU A 396 -9.51 14.83 -16.66
N ILE A 397 -10.37 14.44 -15.67
CA ILE A 397 -10.06 14.43 -14.24
C ILE A 397 -10.07 12.98 -13.77
N GLY A 398 -8.94 12.54 -13.22
CA GLY A 398 -8.78 11.21 -12.66
C GLY A 398 -9.07 11.19 -11.15
N LYS A 399 -8.29 10.39 -10.43
CA LYS A 399 -8.43 10.19 -8.98
C LYS A 399 -8.33 11.54 -8.23
N ILE A 400 -9.25 11.76 -7.29
CA ILE A 400 -9.22 12.90 -6.36
C ILE A 400 -9.18 12.33 -4.94
N ASP A 401 -8.15 12.70 -4.17
CA ASP A 401 -8.03 12.36 -2.76
C ASP A 401 -8.01 13.61 -1.90
N VAL A 402 -8.93 13.65 -0.91
CA VAL A 402 -9.06 14.79 -0.01
C VAL A 402 -8.57 14.36 1.37
N ASN A 403 -7.45 14.93 1.78
CA ASN A 403 -6.88 14.76 3.11
C ASN A 403 -7.42 15.85 4.07
N ASP A 404 -6.98 15.84 5.32
CA ASP A 404 -7.45 16.77 6.33
C ASP A 404 -7.20 18.24 5.96
N ARG A 405 -6.00 18.58 5.51
CA ARG A 405 -5.56 19.96 5.25
C ARG A 405 -5.24 20.26 3.79
N TYR A 406 -5.20 19.26 2.94
CA TYR A 406 -4.88 19.39 1.51
C TYR A 406 -5.59 18.30 0.71
N ALA A 407 -5.55 18.42 -0.60
CA ALA A 407 -6.05 17.41 -1.50
C ALA A 407 -5.11 17.25 -2.69
N TYR A 408 -5.21 16.08 -3.33
CA TYR A 408 -4.59 15.80 -4.62
C TYR A 408 -5.68 15.56 -5.65
N ALA A 409 -5.43 16.01 -6.89
CA ALA A 409 -6.27 15.70 -8.03
C ALA A 409 -5.40 15.35 -9.25
N ALA A 410 -5.69 14.23 -9.89
CA ALA A 410 -5.08 13.88 -11.16
C ALA A 410 -5.85 14.55 -12.31
N ILE A 411 -5.14 15.14 -13.25
CA ILE A 411 -5.72 15.75 -14.44
C ILE A 411 -4.96 15.31 -15.71
N ALA A 412 -5.60 15.36 -16.85
CA ALA A 412 -4.95 15.09 -18.13
C ALA A 412 -3.73 16.02 -18.32
N ARG A 413 -2.55 15.44 -18.50
CA ARG A 413 -1.26 16.17 -18.59
C ARG A 413 -1.26 17.28 -19.64
N PRO A 414 -1.84 17.12 -20.86
CA PRO A 414 -1.88 18.20 -21.84
C PRO A 414 -2.60 19.46 -21.34
N LYS A 415 -3.49 19.32 -20.35
CA LYS A 415 -4.28 20.42 -19.79
C LYS A 415 -3.60 21.15 -18.62
N LEU A 416 -2.52 20.59 -18.07
CA LEU A 416 -1.88 21.07 -16.85
C LEU A 416 -1.59 22.58 -16.88
N ARG A 417 -0.94 23.05 -17.94
CA ARG A 417 -0.54 24.46 -18.06
C ARG A 417 -1.74 25.41 -18.10
N SER A 418 -2.78 25.06 -18.87
CA SER A 418 -4.00 25.87 -18.96
C SER A 418 -4.76 25.88 -17.64
N VAL A 419 -4.88 24.72 -16.97
CA VAL A 419 -5.54 24.62 -15.66
C VAL A 419 -4.85 25.49 -14.62
N LEU A 420 -3.52 25.37 -14.47
CA LEU A 420 -2.76 26.17 -13.50
C LEU A 420 -2.94 27.68 -13.73
N ASN A 421 -2.98 28.12 -15.00
CA ASN A 421 -3.24 29.51 -15.33
C ASN A 421 -4.67 29.94 -14.98
N ASN A 422 -5.67 29.11 -15.34
CA ASN A 422 -7.07 29.42 -15.13
C ASN A 422 -7.47 29.47 -13.64
N VAL A 423 -6.87 28.60 -12.82
CA VAL A 423 -7.21 28.52 -11.38
C VAL A 423 -6.39 29.44 -10.50
N LYS A 424 -5.46 30.18 -11.06
CA LYS A 424 -4.58 31.10 -10.32
C LYS A 424 -5.38 32.19 -9.63
N GLY A 425 -5.36 32.19 -8.29
CA GLY A 425 -6.09 33.17 -7.47
C GLY A 425 -7.60 32.88 -7.29
N GLU A 426 -8.12 31.84 -7.93
CA GLU A 426 -9.50 31.42 -7.79
C GLU A 426 -9.78 30.78 -6.42
N LYS A 427 -11.06 30.72 -6.04
CA LYS A 427 -11.52 30.19 -4.76
C LYS A 427 -12.28 28.87 -4.95
N ILE A 428 -12.03 27.90 -4.09
CA ILE A 428 -12.86 26.70 -3.97
C ILE A 428 -13.86 26.94 -2.85
N LYS A 429 -15.16 26.93 -3.16
CA LYS A 429 -16.25 27.13 -2.17
C LYS A 429 -16.04 28.43 -1.33
N GLY A 430 -15.58 29.50 -1.99
CA GLY A 430 -15.31 30.77 -1.32
C GLY A 430 -13.96 30.85 -0.59
N VAL A 431 -13.21 29.74 -0.47
CA VAL A 431 -11.93 29.69 0.24
C VAL A 431 -10.78 29.81 -0.75
N LYS A 432 -9.89 30.79 -0.53
CA LYS A 432 -8.66 30.94 -1.32
C LYS A 432 -7.70 29.78 -1.03
N THR A 433 -7.15 29.20 -2.08
CA THR A 433 -6.24 28.06 -1.98
C THR A 433 -5.07 28.19 -2.94
N ILE A 434 -4.00 27.47 -2.64
CA ILE A 434 -2.86 27.26 -3.54
C ILE A 434 -3.18 26.02 -4.37
N VAL A 435 -2.93 26.11 -5.69
CA VAL A 435 -2.99 24.99 -6.61
C VAL A 435 -1.68 24.95 -7.37
N GLU A 436 -0.96 23.85 -7.28
CA GLU A 436 0.36 23.69 -7.92
C GLU A 436 0.58 22.25 -8.39
N GLU A 437 1.50 22.07 -9.34
CA GLU A 437 1.89 20.73 -9.79
C GLU A 437 2.74 20.04 -8.72
N VAL A 438 2.46 18.78 -8.45
CA VAL A 438 3.33 17.88 -7.66
C VAL A 438 4.33 17.24 -8.62
N ARG A 439 5.61 17.57 -8.45
CA ARG A 439 6.72 17.07 -9.25
C ARG A 439 7.45 15.90 -8.60
#